data_c8c4fcabdd51e5364b25832f215bc133
#
_entry.id   c8c4fcabdd51e5364b25832f215bc133
#
_cell.length_a   1.000
_cell.length_b   1.000
_cell.length_c   1.000
_cell.angle_alpha   90.00
_cell.angle_beta   90.00
_cell.angle_gamma   90.00
#
_symmetry.space_group_name_H-M   'P 1'
#
loop_
_entity.id
_entity.type
_entity.pdbx_description
1 polymer ?
#
loop_
_entity_poly.entity_id
_entity_poly.type
_entity_poly.pdbx_seq_one_letter_code
_entity_poly.pdbx_strand_id
1 'polypeptide(L)'
;MKIICFMYASLDGRIDCAMTEKIDPEAKSYYEHLASFGDFTQINGKTTNAMHYAADGVFEAKNNQECGECFYKAADSAGYQVCMDTRGTLLWETNKVDGKPLVVVTSEKASAEYLEYLKSRGISYIACGAEKINLKKAVSILEKDFHVKFAVLTGGGHINASFLDAGLVDEVEMMFGPGIDGREGWAASFDGRAQDKNPVLLDLQEVEKLEKGTVLLKYKVKK
;
A
#
# COMPACT_ATOMS: atom_id res chain seq x y z
N MET A 1 1.43 -1.10 15.84
CA MET A 1 0.50 -0.20 15.11
C MET A 1 -0.67 -1.02 14.55
N LYS A 2 -1.89 -0.44 14.44
CA LYS A 2 -3.05 -1.08 13.80
C LYS A 2 -2.96 -0.91 12.28
N ILE A 3 -3.27 -1.97 11.50
CA ILE A 3 -3.30 -1.92 10.03
C ILE A 3 -4.64 -2.44 9.54
N ILE A 4 -5.37 -1.60 8.80
CA ILE A 4 -6.60 -1.97 8.08
C ILE A 4 -6.26 -2.07 6.59
N CYS A 5 -6.61 -3.18 5.94
CA CYS A 5 -6.61 -3.27 4.49
C CYS A 5 -7.96 -2.79 3.97
N PHE A 6 -7.97 -1.66 3.26
CA PHE A 6 -9.18 -1.06 2.70
C PHE A 6 -9.10 -0.99 1.18
N MET A 7 -10.08 -1.61 0.50
CA MET A 7 -10.08 -1.72 -0.96
C MET A 7 -11.47 -1.47 -1.53
N TYR A 8 -11.51 -0.91 -2.74
CA TYR A 8 -12.67 -0.93 -3.62
C TYR A 8 -12.44 -1.94 -4.75
N ALA A 9 -13.44 -2.75 -5.05
CA ALA A 9 -13.37 -3.76 -6.10
C ALA A 9 -14.72 -3.91 -6.84
N SER A 10 -14.69 -4.48 -8.05
CA SER A 10 -15.89 -5.04 -8.67
C SER A 10 -16.45 -6.19 -7.82
N LEU A 11 -17.69 -6.61 -8.09
CA LEU A 11 -18.34 -7.71 -7.35
C LEU A 11 -17.53 -9.02 -7.40
N ASP A 12 -16.78 -9.25 -8.49
CA ASP A 12 -15.88 -10.39 -8.67
C ASP A 12 -14.44 -10.14 -8.15
N GLY A 13 -14.22 -9.06 -7.39
CA GLY A 13 -12.99 -8.79 -6.66
C GLY A 13 -11.86 -8.14 -7.45
N ARG A 14 -12.10 -7.65 -8.67
CA ARG A 14 -11.09 -6.96 -9.50
C ARG A 14 -10.91 -5.51 -9.08
N ILE A 15 -9.67 -5.03 -9.14
CA ILE A 15 -9.25 -3.70 -8.66
C ILE A 15 -8.67 -2.81 -9.76
N ASP A 16 -8.88 -3.15 -11.03
CA ASP A 16 -8.45 -2.29 -12.13
C ASP A 16 -9.21 -0.97 -12.12
N CYS A 17 -8.48 0.12 -11.89
CA CYS A 17 -9.05 1.47 -11.77
C CYS A 17 -9.89 1.86 -12.99
N ALA A 18 -9.44 1.54 -14.21
CA ALA A 18 -10.19 1.85 -15.43
C ALA A 18 -11.56 1.15 -15.52
N MET A 19 -11.74 0.03 -14.82
CA MET A 19 -13.02 -0.67 -14.75
C MET A 19 -13.84 -0.27 -13.52
N THR A 20 -13.21 -0.13 -12.36
CA THR A 20 -13.91 0.33 -11.16
C THR A 20 -14.47 1.74 -11.33
N GLU A 21 -13.77 2.62 -12.07
CA GLU A 21 -14.27 3.96 -12.45
C GLU A 21 -15.51 3.91 -13.34
N LYS A 22 -15.67 2.88 -14.18
CA LYS A 22 -16.91 2.68 -14.96
C LYS A 22 -18.07 2.18 -14.11
N ILE A 23 -17.77 1.46 -13.02
CA ILE A 23 -18.76 0.97 -12.07
C ILE A 23 -19.25 2.10 -11.14
N ASP A 24 -18.32 2.88 -10.61
CA ASP A 24 -18.59 4.02 -9.74
C ASP A 24 -17.69 5.21 -10.15
N PRO A 25 -18.16 6.05 -11.07
CA PRO A 25 -17.45 7.26 -11.45
C PRO A 25 -17.17 8.14 -10.23
N GLU A 26 -15.94 8.66 -10.14
CA GLU A 26 -15.44 9.48 -9.02
C GLU A 26 -15.15 8.69 -7.73
N ALA A 27 -15.57 7.42 -7.61
CA ALA A 27 -15.37 6.57 -6.42
C ALA A 27 -15.63 7.32 -5.09
N LYS A 28 -16.69 8.16 -5.06
CA LYS A 28 -16.98 9.10 -3.96
C LYS A 28 -17.06 8.39 -2.62
N SER A 29 -17.82 7.30 -2.54
CA SER A 29 -17.97 6.52 -1.31
C SER A 29 -16.64 5.97 -0.79
N TYR A 30 -15.72 5.58 -1.71
CA TYR A 30 -14.39 5.12 -1.34
C TYR A 30 -13.57 6.23 -0.67
N TYR A 31 -13.50 7.42 -1.30
CA TYR A 31 -12.72 8.53 -0.75
C TYR A 31 -13.31 9.12 0.51
N GLU A 32 -14.64 9.18 0.63
CA GLU A 32 -15.33 9.59 1.87
C GLU A 32 -15.03 8.64 3.02
N HIS A 33 -15.08 7.33 2.77
CA HIS A 33 -14.73 6.33 3.77
C HIS A 33 -13.24 6.38 4.13
N LEU A 34 -12.35 6.52 3.15
CA LEU A 34 -10.92 6.68 3.39
C LEU A 34 -10.64 7.91 4.25
N ALA A 35 -11.31 9.04 3.99
CA ALA A 35 -11.20 10.25 4.79
C ALA A 35 -11.74 10.08 6.23
N SER A 36 -12.73 9.20 6.44
CA SER A 36 -13.29 8.93 7.77
C SER A 36 -12.30 8.30 8.75
N PHE A 37 -11.21 7.70 8.27
CA PHE A 37 -10.13 7.20 9.12
C PHE A 37 -9.33 8.31 9.83
N GLY A 38 -9.51 9.59 9.44
CA GLY A 38 -8.81 10.74 10.03
C GLY A 38 -7.31 10.75 9.73
N ASP A 39 -6.49 10.94 10.75
CA ASP A 39 -5.02 10.90 10.60
C ASP A 39 -4.51 9.46 10.51
N PHE A 40 -4.11 9.04 9.34
CA PHE A 40 -3.58 7.71 9.08
C PHE A 40 -2.37 7.76 8.15
N THR A 41 -1.52 6.74 8.25
CA THR A 41 -0.48 6.46 7.26
C THR A 41 -1.07 5.58 6.17
N GLN A 42 -0.94 6.01 4.91
CA GLN A 42 -1.38 5.20 3.76
C GLN A 42 -0.23 4.37 3.23
N ILE A 43 -0.48 3.07 2.97
CA ILE A 43 0.54 2.15 2.45
C ILE A 43 0.08 1.62 1.09
N ASN A 44 0.91 1.83 0.07
CA ASN A 44 0.68 1.37 -1.30
C ASN A 44 1.89 0.60 -1.84
N GLY A 45 1.62 -0.36 -2.72
CA GLY A 45 2.64 -1.04 -3.50
C GLY A 45 3.22 -0.16 -4.62
N LYS A 46 4.33 -0.62 -5.21
CA LYS A 46 5.02 0.06 -6.31
C LYS A 46 4.09 0.40 -7.47
N THR A 47 3.29 -0.56 -7.95
CA THR A 47 2.41 -0.37 -9.12
C THR A 47 1.40 0.76 -8.89
N THR A 48 0.73 0.78 -7.74
CA THR A 48 -0.21 1.84 -7.38
C THR A 48 0.48 3.21 -7.34
N ASN A 49 1.67 3.28 -6.73
CA ASN A 49 2.43 4.53 -6.69
C ASN A 49 2.89 4.99 -8.09
N ALA A 50 3.32 4.05 -8.95
CA ALA A 50 3.72 4.36 -10.34
C ALA A 50 2.54 4.88 -11.17
N MET A 51 1.33 4.38 -10.94
CA MET A 51 0.14 4.79 -11.68
C MET A 51 -0.40 6.17 -11.27
N HIS A 52 -0.23 6.56 -10.00
CA HIS A 52 -0.97 7.70 -9.45
C HIS A 52 -0.08 8.83 -8.92
N TYR A 53 1.17 8.55 -8.53
CA TYR A 53 1.95 9.49 -7.72
C TYR A 53 3.40 9.69 -8.15
N ALA A 54 4.03 8.66 -8.72
CA ALA A 54 5.41 8.75 -9.16
C ALA A 54 5.54 9.56 -10.46
N ALA A 55 6.72 10.12 -10.68
CA ALA A 55 7.07 10.73 -11.96
C ALA A 55 7.31 9.64 -13.03
N ASP A 56 7.17 10.03 -14.28
CA ASP A 56 7.48 9.15 -15.41
C ASP A 56 8.96 8.74 -15.43
N GLY A 57 9.22 7.51 -15.89
CA GLY A 57 10.54 6.95 -16.01
C GLY A 57 10.94 6.02 -14.87
N VAL A 58 12.21 5.65 -14.85
CA VAL A 58 12.79 4.72 -13.87
C VAL A 58 14.13 5.28 -13.41
N PHE A 59 14.40 5.22 -12.11
CA PHE A 59 15.71 5.57 -11.60
C PHE A 59 16.74 4.53 -12.04
N GLU A 60 17.78 4.98 -12.69
CA GLU A 60 18.92 4.16 -13.13
C GLU A 60 20.17 4.51 -12.32
N ALA A 61 20.63 3.56 -11.50
CA ALA A 61 21.88 3.72 -10.77
C ALA A 61 23.09 3.61 -11.70
N LYS A 62 24.11 4.42 -11.48
CA LYS A 62 25.36 4.40 -12.24
C LYS A 62 26.30 3.28 -11.78
N ASN A 63 26.12 2.81 -10.56
CA ASN A 63 26.88 1.71 -10.00
C ASN A 63 25.94 0.73 -9.28
N ASN A 64 26.43 -0.47 -8.99
CA ASN A 64 25.68 -1.53 -8.33
C ASN A 64 25.93 -1.59 -6.81
N GLN A 65 26.36 -0.49 -6.19
CA GLN A 65 26.55 -0.48 -4.73
C GLN A 65 25.20 -0.57 -4.03
N GLU A 66 25.00 -1.67 -3.31
CA GLU A 66 23.81 -1.88 -2.49
C GLU A 66 23.78 -0.94 -1.29
N CYS A 67 22.59 -0.50 -0.88
CA CYS A 67 22.46 0.45 0.22
C CYS A 67 22.66 -0.20 1.60
N GLY A 68 22.43 -1.52 1.71
CA GLY A 68 22.37 -2.20 2.99
C GLY A 68 21.17 -1.77 3.85
N GLU A 69 21.17 -2.23 5.10
CA GLU A 69 20.11 -1.90 6.04
C GLU A 69 20.31 -0.51 6.64
N CYS A 70 19.31 0.37 6.43
CA CYS A 70 19.31 1.72 6.99
C CYS A 70 17.93 2.37 6.91
N PHE A 71 17.74 3.49 7.59
CA PHE A 71 16.60 4.37 7.36
C PHE A 71 16.99 5.85 7.54
N TYR A 72 16.17 6.71 6.95
CA TYR A 72 16.28 8.15 7.07
C TYR A 72 14.89 8.76 7.20
N LYS A 73 14.68 9.59 8.20
CA LYS A 73 13.44 10.32 8.45
C LYS A 73 13.66 11.79 8.13
N ALA A 74 13.04 12.27 7.08
CA ALA A 74 13.15 13.67 6.64
C ALA A 74 12.21 14.61 7.41
N ALA A 75 11.05 14.14 7.87
CA ALA A 75 10.06 14.95 8.55
C ALA A 75 9.23 14.14 9.55
N ASP A 76 8.72 14.81 10.58
CA ASP A 76 7.69 14.30 11.47
C ASP A 76 6.30 14.63 10.91
N SER A 77 5.34 13.68 11.09
CA SER A 77 3.96 13.85 10.65
C SER A 77 3.02 12.96 11.46
N ALA A 78 1.74 13.35 11.54
CA ALA A 78 0.68 12.50 12.09
C ALA A 78 0.36 11.29 11.19
N GLY A 79 0.62 11.41 9.88
CA GLY A 79 0.48 10.34 8.90
C GLY A 79 1.42 10.52 7.72
N TYR A 80 1.75 9.43 7.06
CA TYR A 80 2.67 9.37 5.94
C TYR A 80 2.03 8.72 4.73
N GLN A 81 2.58 8.98 3.54
CA GLN A 81 2.36 8.18 2.35
C GLN A 81 3.54 7.21 2.20
N VAL A 82 3.28 5.92 2.31
CA VAL A 82 4.32 4.88 2.26
C VAL A 82 4.25 4.14 0.94
N CYS A 83 5.35 4.15 0.20
CA CYS A 83 5.53 3.41 -1.05
C CYS A 83 6.41 2.18 -0.82
N MET A 84 5.89 0.98 -1.13
CA MET A 84 6.66 -0.25 -1.10
C MET A 84 7.30 -0.49 -2.48
N ASP A 85 8.55 -0.05 -2.69
CA ASP A 85 9.33 -0.24 -3.92
C ASP A 85 10.60 -1.04 -3.62
N THR A 86 10.50 -2.36 -3.66
CA THR A 86 11.56 -3.30 -3.26
C THR A 86 12.93 -2.99 -3.86
N ARG A 87 12.99 -2.51 -5.09
CA ARG A 87 14.26 -2.25 -5.78
C ARG A 87 14.69 -0.78 -5.77
N GLY A 88 13.82 0.13 -5.35
CA GLY A 88 14.10 1.56 -5.34
C GLY A 88 14.30 2.10 -6.76
N THR A 89 13.24 2.16 -7.53
CA THR A 89 13.32 2.55 -8.95
C THR A 89 12.33 3.64 -9.36
N LEU A 90 11.39 4.00 -8.49
CA LEU A 90 10.43 5.06 -8.79
C LEU A 90 11.08 6.44 -8.68
N LEU A 91 10.74 7.31 -9.62
CA LEU A 91 11.11 8.71 -9.60
C LEU A 91 10.01 9.54 -8.91
N TRP A 92 10.41 10.63 -8.27
CA TRP A 92 9.50 11.48 -7.48
C TRP A 92 9.73 12.96 -7.81
N GLU A 93 8.66 13.69 -8.09
CA GLU A 93 8.73 15.14 -8.30
C GLU A 93 8.66 15.90 -6.96
N THR A 94 7.90 15.35 -6.00
CA THR A 94 7.65 15.97 -4.70
C THR A 94 7.97 15.02 -3.56
N ASN A 95 8.18 15.57 -2.37
CA ASN A 95 8.35 14.79 -1.14
C ASN A 95 7.06 14.59 -0.35
N LYS A 96 5.92 14.91 -0.95
CA LYS A 96 4.58 14.73 -0.36
C LYS A 96 3.62 14.17 -1.40
N VAL A 97 2.68 13.37 -0.94
CA VAL A 97 1.54 12.88 -1.71
C VAL A 97 0.29 13.12 -0.86
N ASP A 98 -0.72 13.75 -1.44
CA ASP A 98 -1.97 14.12 -0.74
C ASP A 98 -1.71 14.87 0.59
N GLY A 99 -0.70 15.75 0.59
CA GLY A 99 -0.29 16.53 1.75
C GLY A 99 0.54 15.76 2.80
N LYS A 100 0.65 14.43 2.69
CA LYS A 100 1.42 13.57 3.61
C LYS A 100 2.88 13.42 3.15
N PRO A 101 3.87 13.53 4.06
CA PRO A 101 5.27 13.25 3.71
C PRO A 101 5.44 11.82 3.17
N LEU A 102 6.24 11.70 2.12
CA LEU A 102 6.53 10.42 1.47
C LEU A 102 7.60 9.64 2.23
N VAL A 103 7.37 8.33 2.38
CA VAL A 103 8.34 7.35 2.87
C VAL A 103 8.47 6.23 1.84
N VAL A 104 9.65 6.02 1.29
CA VAL A 104 9.92 4.90 0.37
C VAL A 104 10.55 3.75 1.14
N VAL A 105 9.92 2.57 1.06
CA VAL A 105 10.43 1.34 1.69
C VAL A 105 11.03 0.46 0.61
N THR A 106 12.30 0.07 0.80
CA THR A 106 13.06 -0.76 -0.14
C THR A 106 13.63 -2.00 0.54
N SER A 107 14.18 -2.95 -0.25
CA SER A 107 15.11 -3.95 0.26
C SER A 107 16.53 -3.36 0.33
N GLU A 108 17.44 -4.09 0.97
CA GLU A 108 18.86 -3.75 1.06
C GLU A 108 19.58 -3.80 -0.31
N LYS A 109 18.94 -4.41 -1.32
CA LYS A 109 19.39 -4.46 -2.74
C LYS A 109 19.12 -3.18 -3.53
N ALA A 110 18.38 -2.23 -3.00
CA ALA A 110 18.28 -0.92 -3.64
C ALA A 110 19.67 -0.26 -3.70
N SER A 111 19.91 0.56 -4.73
CA SER A 111 21.21 1.21 -4.84
C SER A 111 21.40 2.30 -3.79
N ALA A 112 22.63 2.46 -3.31
CA ALA A 112 22.99 3.57 -2.43
C ALA A 112 22.70 4.94 -3.08
N GLU A 113 22.90 5.04 -4.40
CA GLU A 113 22.58 6.25 -5.17
C GLU A 113 21.09 6.60 -5.14
N TYR A 114 20.21 5.59 -5.12
CA TYR A 114 18.77 5.83 -4.99
C TYR A 114 18.42 6.43 -3.64
N LEU A 115 19.05 5.97 -2.56
CA LEU A 115 18.80 6.53 -1.23
C LEU A 115 19.32 7.97 -1.12
N GLU A 116 20.46 8.28 -1.72
CA GLU A 116 20.96 9.65 -1.82
C GLU A 116 20.04 10.54 -2.68
N TYR A 117 19.48 10.02 -3.77
CA TYR A 117 18.46 10.69 -4.56
C TYR A 117 17.23 11.03 -3.70
N LEU A 118 16.67 10.07 -2.95
CA LEU A 118 15.53 10.31 -2.04
C LEU A 118 15.87 11.37 -0.99
N LYS A 119 17.02 11.23 -0.35
CA LYS A 119 17.48 12.15 0.68
C LYS A 119 17.66 13.58 0.15
N SER A 120 18.22 13.75 -1.04
CA SER A 120 18.40 15.06 -1.68
C SER A 120 17.08 15.77 -1.98
N ARG A 121 15.98 15.02 -2.10
CA ARG A 121 14.61 15.52 -2.28
C ARG A 121 13.84 15.70 -0.97
N GLY A 122 14.43 15.40 0.18
CA GLY A 122 13.75 15.43 1.47
C GLY A 122 12.68 14.32 1.60
N ILE A 123 12.90 13.17 0.96
CA ILE A 123 12.04 12.01 1.02
C ILE A 123 12.61 11.04 2.05
N SER A 124 11.76 10.60 2.99
CA SER A 124 12.13 9.56 3.96
C SER A 124 12.27 8.20 3.29
N TYR A 125 13.13 7.34 3.83
CA TYR A 125 13.23 5.97 3.36
C TYR A 125 13.52 4.97 4.48
N ILE A 126 13.18 3.70 4.20
CA ILE A 126 13.51 2.54 5.03
C ILE A 126 14.03 1.46 4.08
N ALA A 127 15.27 1.04 4.24
CA ALA A 127 15.86 -0.09 3.53
C ALA A 127 16.04 -1.25 4.50
N CYS A 128 15.31 -2.35 4.29
CA CYS A 128 15.39 -3.50 5.18
C CYS A 128 14.95 -4.81 4.50
N GLY A 129 15.68 -5.88 4.79
CA GLY A 129 15.51 -7.21 4.19
C GLY A 129 16.39 -7.42 2.96
N ALA A 130 17.18 -8.49 2.97
CA ALA A 130 18.26 -8.72 2.02
C ALA A 130 17.83 -8.70 0.54
N GLU A 131 16.84 -9.51 0.15
CA GLU A 131 16.39 -9.62 -1.25
C GLU A 131 15.02 -8.99 -1.48
N LYS A 132 14.18 -9.02 -0.45
CA LYS A 132 12.82 -8.47 -0.45
C LYS A 132 12.65 -7.65 0.82
N ILE A 133 11.74 -6.69 0.79
CA ILE A 133 11.38 -5.91 1.97
C ILE A 133 10.98 -6.85 3.11
N ASN A 134 11.63 -6.70 4.26
CA ASN A 134 11.19 -7.34 5.50
C ASN A 134 10.04 -6.52 6.09
N LEU A 135 8.80 -6.91 5.75
CA LEU A 135 7.60 -6.17 6.14
C LEU A 135 7.46 -6.00 7.66
N LYS A 136 7.78 -7.03 8.45
CA LYS A 136 7.72 -6.94 9.92
C LYS A 136 8.69 -5.90 10.46
N LYS A 137 9.89 -5.85 9.90
CA LYS A 137 10.90 -4.86 10.27
C LYS A 137 10.52 -3.45 9.81
N ALA A 138 10.05 -3.30 8.58
CA ALA A 138 9.57 -2.02 8.06
C ALA A 138 8.44 -1.45 8.93
N VAL A 139 7.45 -2.28 9.30
CA VAL A 139 6.35 -1.91 10.20
C VAL A 139 6.86 -1.53 11.59
N SER A 140 7.85 -2.26 12.13
CA SER A 140 8.47 -1.91 13.42
C SER A 140 9.17 -0.55 13.40
N ILE A 141 9.88 -0.22 12.30
CA ILE A 141 10.53 1.09 12.13
C ILE A 141 9.47 2.20 12.00
N LEU A 142 8.42 1.97 11.17
CA LEU A 142 7.32 2.93 11.06
C LEU A 142 6.66 3.21 12.41
N GLU A 143 6.45 2.18 13.23
CA GLU A 143 5.85 2.32 14.56
C GLU A 143 6.77 3.05 15.55
N LYS A 144 8.04 2.65 15.64
CA LYS A 144 8.97 3.13 16.67
C LYS A 144 9.63 4.45 16.33
N ASP A 145 10.11 4.59 15.09
CA ASP A 145 10.94 5.72 14.67
C ASP A 145 10.12 6.81 13.96
N PHE A 146 9.07 6.40 13.23
CA PHE A 146 8.12 7.33 12.59
C PHE A 146 6.88 7.63 13.45
N HIS A 147 6.70 6.93 14.57
CA HIS A 147 5.58 7.07 15.51
C HIS A 147 4.20 6.79 14.88
N VAL A 148 4.15 5.96 13.83
CA VAL A 148 2.91 5.56 13.18
C VAL A 148 2.10 4.66 14.11
N LYS A 149 0.87 5.07 14.46
CA LYS A 149 -0.03 4.30 15.30
C LYS A 149 -1.08 3.54 14.50
N PHE A 150 -1.46 4.09 13.33
CA PHE A 150 -2.51 3.58 12.49
C PHE A 150 -2.13 3.70 11.02
N ALA A 151 -2.36 2.64 10.25
CA ALA A 151 -2.12 2.63 8.82
C ALA A 151 -3.29 1.98 8.06
N VAL A 152 -3.54 2.49 6.86
CA VAL A 152 -4.48 1.95 5.89
C VAL A 152 -3.70 1.43 4.69
N LEU A 153 -3.80 0.15 4.42
CA LEU A 153 -3.21 -0.52 3.28
C LEU A 153 -4.21 -0.47 2.12
N THR A 154 -3.89 0.29 1.07
CA THR A 154 -4.80 0.58 -0.05
C THR A 154 -4.33 -0.04 -1.38
N GLY A 155 -3.53 -1.08 -1.30
CA GLY A 155 -3.27 -1.94 -2.46
C GLY A 155 -1.92 -1.74 -3.15
N GLY A 156 -1.63 -2.37 -4.33
CA GLY A 156 -2.47 -3.41 -5.00
C GLY A 156 -2.45 -4.82 -4.37
N GLY A 157 -3.02 -5.78 -5.09
CA GLY A 157 -3.28 -7.11 -4.57
C GLY A 157 -2.07 -7.85 -4.01
N HIS A 158 -0.91 -7.74 -4.64
CA HIS A 158 0.32 -8.40 -4.16
C HIS A 158 0.82 -7.87 -2.82
N ILE A 159 0.74 -6.56 -2.59
CA ILE A 159 1.17 -6.00 -1.31
C ILE A 159 0.16 -6.34 -0.21
N ASN A 160 -1.15 -6.32 -0.52
CA ASN A 160 -2.20 -6.73 0.39
C ASN A 160 -1.99 -8.18 0.85
N ALA A 161 -1.78 -9.09 -0.11
CA ALA A 161 -1.52 -10.50 0.17
C ALA A 161 -0.24 -10.70 0.99
N SER A 162 0.83 -9.94 0.69
CA SER A 162 2.10 -10.02 1.42
C SER A 162 1.96 -9.57 2.87
N PHE A 163 1.23 -8.48 3.14
CA PHE A 163 0.94 -8.03 4.51
C PHE A 163 0.08 -9.02 5.28
N LEU A 164 -0.90 -9.61 4.59
CA LEU A 164 -1.79 -10.63 5.17
C LEU A 164 -0.99 -11.90 5.56
N ASP A 165 -0.13 -12.40 4.66
CA ASP A 165 0.75 -13.55 4.93
C ASP A 165 1.80 -13.29 6.02
N ALA A 166 2.22 -12.04 6.18
CA ALA A 166 3.10 -11.63 7.27
C ALA A 166 2.40 -11.52 8.64
N GLY A 167 1.05 -11.66 8.68
CA GLY A 167 0.22 -11.51 9.89
C GLY A 167 0.14 -10.07 10.39
N LEU A 168 0.30 -9.09 9.49
CA LEU A 168 0.36 -7.67 9.82
C LEU A 168 -0.99 -6.95 9.68
N VAL A 169 -1.97 -7.54 8.99
CA VAL A 169 -3.30 -6.97 8.83
C VAL A 169 -4.18 -7.35 10.02
N ASP A 170 -4.82 -6.37 10.63
CA ASP A 170 -5.76 -6.56 11.74
C ASP A 170 -7.21 -6.66 11.26
N GLU A 171 -7.57 -5.82 10.30
CA GLU A 171 -8.92 -5.74 9.74
C GLU A 171 -8.86 -5.63 8.21
N VAL A 172 -9.91 -6.12 7.57
CA VAL A 172 -10.11 -6.01 6.12
C VAL A 172 -11.45 -5.35 5.89
N GLU A 173 -11.44 -4.21 5.20
CA GLU A 173 -12.63 -3.50 4.78
C GLU A 173 -12.70 -3.52 3.25
N MET A 174 -13.77 -4.10 2.71
CA MET A 174 -13.95 -4.27 1.27
C MET A 174 -15.21 -3.55 0.82
N MET A 175 -15.04 -2.61 -0.10
CA MET A 175 -16.16 -2.05 -0.86
C MET A 175 -16.32 -2.81 -2.17
N PHE A 176 -17.51 -3.30 -2.43
CA PHE A 176 -17.86 -3.94 -3.70
C PHE A 176 -18.84 -3.05 -4.46
N GLY A 177 -18.40 -2.55 -5.60
CA GLY A 177 -19.27 -1.84 -6.54
C GLY A 177 -20.21 -2.79 -7.28
N PRO A 178 -21.36 -2.30 -7.76
CA PRO A 178 -22.42 -3.10 -8.41
C PRO A 178 -22.09 -3.42 -9.87
N GLY A 179 -20.93 -4.02 -10.12
CA GLY A 179 -20.48 -4.41 -11.45
C GLY A 179 -19.56 -5.61 -11.43
N ILE A 180 -19.49 -6.31 -12.55
CA ILE A 180 -18.60 -7.46 -12.76
C ILE A 180 -17.60 -7.08 -13.84
N ASP A 181 -16.30 -7.25 -13.55
CA ASP A 181 -15.22 -7.09 -14.52
C ASP A 181 -15.10 -8.33 -15.42
N GLY A 182 -15.02 -9.52 -14.83
CA GLY A 182 -15.01 -10.82 -15.50
C GLY A 182 -13.76 -11.12 -16.33
N ARG A 183 -12.78 -10.23 -16.43
CA ARG A 183 -11.58 -10.43 -17.26
C ARG A 183 -10.59 -11.36 -16.58
N GLU A 184 -10.02 -12.29 -17.37
CA GLU A 184 -8.98 -13.21 -16.91
C GLU A 184 -7.63 -12.47 -16.76
N GLY A 185 -6.85 -12.85 -15.72
CA GLY A 185 -5.48 -12.35 -15.51
C GLY A 185 -5.37 -10.94 -14.97
N TRP A 186 -6.46 -10.26 -14.70
CA TRP A 186 -6.44 -8.92 -14.09
C TRP A 186 -6.35 -8.98 -12.58
N ALA A 187 -5.73 -7.95 -12.00
CA ALA A 187 -5.43 -7.88 -10.58
C ALA A 187 -6.69 -7.98 -9.71
N ALA A 188 -6.61 -8.79 -8.66
CA ALA A 188 -7.61 -8.87 -7.60
C ALA A 188 -7.14 -8.17 -6.33
N SER A 189 -8.05 -7.97 -5.39
CA SER A 189 -7.76 -7.30 -4.10
C SER A 189 -6.67 -8.00 -3.28
N PHE A 190 -6.50 -9.32 -3.48
CA PHE A 190 -5.44 -10.13 -2.88
C PHE A 190 -4.91 -11.12 -3.92
N ASP A 191 -3.67 -10.91 -4.37
CA ASP A 191 -3.03 -11.71 -5.39
C ASP A 191 -1.61 -12.15 -4.98
N GLY A 192 -1.10 -13.22 -5.61
CA GLY A 192 0.30 -13.63 -5.51
C GLY A 192 0.66 -14.44 -4.26
N ARG A 193 -0.33 -14.96 -3.53
CA ARG A 193 -0.07 -15.94 -2.46
C ARG A 193 0.37 -17.27 -3.08
N ALA A 194 1.29 -17.97 -2.40
CA ALA A 194 1.72 -19.29 -2.85
C ALA A 194 0.54 -20.30 -2.83
N GLN A 195 0.55 -21.25 -3.78
CA GLN A 195 -0.57 -22.18 -3.98
C GLN A 195 -0.80 -23.13 -2.79
N ASP A 196 0.24 -23.39 -1.99
CA ASP A 196 0.20 -24.23 -0.78
C ASP A 196 -0.30 -23.52 0.48
N LYS A 197 -0.57 -22.22 0.38
CA LYS A 197 -1.07 -21.42 1.52
C LYS A 197 -2.54 -21.68 1.80
N ASN A 198 -2.85 -21.97 3.05
CA ASN A 198 -4.24 -22.02 3.51
C ASN A 198 -4.91 -20.65 3.39
N PRO A 199 -6.25 -20.61 3.19
CA PRO A 199 -6.98 -19.35 3.25
C PRO A 199 -6.84 -18.70 4.63
N VAL A 200 -6.75 -17.37 4.65
CA VAL A 200 -6.84 -16.60 5.89
C VAL A 200 -8.30 -16.45 6.26
N LEU A 201 -8.63 -16.85 7.49
CA LEU A 201 -10.01 -16.79 7.98
C LEU A 201 -10.31 -15.40 8.55
N LEU A 202 -11.55 -14.98 8.33
CA LEU A 202 -12.04 -13.66 8.74
C LEU A 202 -13.31 -13.81 9.58
N ASP A 203 -13.51 -12.89 10.52
CA ASP A 203 -14.75 -12.75 11.29
C ASP A 203 -15.50 -11.50 10.82
N LEU A 204 -16.71 -11.69 10.26
CA LEU A 204 -17.57 -10.60 9.81
C LEU A 204 -17.97 -9.72 11.01
N GLN A 205 -17.72 -8.43 10.90
CA GLN A 205 -18.06 -7.43 11.91
C GLN A 205 -19.26 -6.58 11.48
N GLU A 206 -19.30 -6.16 10.22
CA GLU A 206 -20.31 -5.25 9.71
C GLU A 206 -20.57 -5.47 8.22
N VAL A 207 -21.82 -5.24 7.82
CA VAL A 207 -22.28 -5.17 6.42
C VAL A 207 -23.08 -3.89 6.27
N GLU A 208 -22.63 -3.00 5.40
CA GLU A 208 -23.30 -1.73 5.15
C GLU A 208 -23.66 -1.61 3.68
N LYS A 209 -24.91 -1.22 3.39
CA LYS A 209 -25.34 -0.84 2.05
C LYS A 209 -25.12 0.65 1.87
N LEU A 210 -24.24 0.99 0.96
CA LEU A 210 -23.94 2.37 0.58
C LEU A 210 -24.80 2.84 -0.60
N GLU A 211 -24.60 4.09 -0.99
CA GLU A 211 -25.26 4.67 -2.16
C GLU A 211 -24.89 3.92 -3.45
N LYS A 212 -25.72 4.08 -4.49
CA LYS A 212 -25.55 3.50 -5.83
C LYS A 212 -25.38 1.97 -5.86
N GLY A 213 -25.75 1.26 -4.78
CA GLY A 213 -25.69 -0.21 -4.72
C GLY A 213 -24.32 -0.78 -4.31
N THR A 214 -23.38 0.06 -3.89
CA THR A 214 -22.12 -0.39 -3.29
C THR A 214 -22.36 -1.02 -1.93
N VAL A 215 -21.59 -2.05 -1.58
CA VAL A 215 -21.65 -2.73 -0.28
C VAL A 215 -20.28 -2.64 0.38
N LEU A 216 -20.24 -2.21 1.64
CA LEU A 216 -19.06 -2.26 2.49
C LEU A 216 -19.14 -3.46 3.43
N LEU A 217 -18.11 -4.28 3.42
CA LEU A 217 -17.93 -5.41 4.34
C LEU A 217 -16.73 -5.14 5.23
N LYS A 218 -16.89 -5.24 6.55
CA LYS A 218 -15.81 -5.11 7.52
C LYS A 218 -15.57 -6.44 8.23
N TYR A 219 -14.32 -6.88 8.21
CA TYR A 219 -13.89 -8.14 8.81
C TYR A 219 -12.70 -7.92 9.74
N LYS A 220 -12.66 -8.71 10.81
CA LYS A 220 -11.46 -8.89 11.62
C LYS A 220 -10.69 -10.12 11.14
N VAL A 221 -9.36 -9.99 11.02
CA VAL A 221 -8.49 -11.13 10.66
C VAL A 221 -8.35 -12.06 11.85
N LYS A 222 -8.61 -13.36 11.65
CA LYS A 222 -8.34 -14.40 12.67
C LYS A 222 -6.84 -14.64 12.75
N LYS A 223 -6.27 -14.41 13.90
CA LYS A 223 -4.83 -14.65 14.21
C LYS A 223 -4.66 -15.98 14.91
#